data_7b092015c07b81d040fca7c9e898a291
#
_entry.id   7b092015c07b81d040fca7c9e898a291
#
_cell.length_a   1.000
_cell.length_b   1.000
_cell.length_c   1.000
_cell.angle_alpha   90.00
_cell.angle_beta   90.00
_cell.angle_gamma   90.00
#
_symmetry.space_group_name_H-M   'P 1'
#
loop_
_entity.id
_entity.type
_entity.pdbx_description
1 polymer ?
#
loop_
_entity_poly.entity_id
_entity_poly.type
_entity_poly.pdbx_seq_one_letter_code
_entity_poly.pdbx_strand_id
1 'polypeptide(L)'
;MTESPTWHHLPENPYNPHAWLVADPEIGDGCWIGAFAVLDGSGGLTIGRGCDISAGAQIYTHSTVRRVVSQRELEVERAATSIGDNVHIGAGAVILMGCHIGDHSVIGSGALVPEFTEVPPWSVVVGNPAQIREGAAHKFLEQRAP
;
A
#
# COMPACT_ATOMS: atom_id res chain seq x y z
N MET A 1 -17.00 -36.32 2.05
CA MET A 1 -15.66 -35.75 1.96
C MET A 1 -15.78 -34.31 1.47
N THR A 2 -15.43 -33.36 2.30
CA THR A 2 -15.44 -31.98 1.90
C THR A 2 -14.19 -31.72 1.07
N GLU A 3 -14.35 -31.15 -0.13
CA GLU A 3 -13.21 -30.66 -0.87
C GLU A 3 -12.50 -29.61 -0.04
N SER A 4 -11.17 -29.68 -0.02
CA SER A 4 -10.39 -28.63 0.61
C SER A 4 -10.71 -27.30 -0.07
N PRO A 5 -10.88 -26.21 0.70
CA PRO A 5 -11.08 -24.91 0.09
C PRO A 5 -9.97 -24.62 -0.92
N THR A 6 -10.33 -24.04 -2.04
CA THR A 6 -9.41 -23.76 -3.17
C THR A 6 -8.48 -22.56 -2.90
N TRP A 7 -8.26 -22.22 -1.67
CA TRP A 7 -7.38 -21.10 -1.29
C TRP A 7 -5.92 -21.49 -1.03
N HIS A 8 -5.52 -22.62 -1.56
CA HIS A 8 -4.11 -23.04 -1.46
C HIS A 8 -3.17 -22.18 -2.31
N HIS A 9 -3.71 -21.38 -3.21
CA HIS A 9 -2.94 -20.55 -4.10
C HIS A 9 -3.52 -19.13 -4.15
N LEU A 10 -2.63 -18.14 -4.07
CA LEU A 10 -3.01 -16.76 -4.34
C LEU A 10 -3.40 -16.62 -5.81
N PRO A 11 -4.31 -15.68 -6.15
CA PRO A 11 -4.60 -15.38 -7.54
C PRO A 11 -3.31 -15.05 -8.31
N GLU A 12 -3.21 -15.53 -9.54
CA GLU A 12 -2.08 -15.22 -10.39
C GLU A 12 -2.00 -13.73 -10.70
N ASN A 13 -0.79 -13.20 -10.76
CA ASN A 13 -0.52 -11.84 -11.18
C ASN A 13 0.83 -11.76 -11.88
N PRO A 14 1.08 -10.72 -12.71
CA PRO A 14 2.31 -10.63 -13.50
C PRO A 14 3.53 -10.14 -12.69
N TYR A 15 3.39 -9.84 -11.40
CA TYR A 15 4.44 -9.21 -10.61
C TYR A 15 5.20 -10.20 -9.72
N ASN A 16 4.49 -10.90 -8.85
CA ASN A 16 5.10 -11.81 -7.88
C ASN A 16 4.10 -12.88 -7.44
N PRO A 17 4.43 -14.18 -7.59
CA PRO A 17 3.49 -15.25 -7.24
C PRO A 17 3.16 -15.32 -5.75
N HIS A 18 3.98 -14.70 -4.89
CA HIS A 18 3.75 -14.63 -3.45
C HIS A 18 3.14 -13.30 -2.99
N ALA A 19 2.77 -12.42 -3.88
CA ALA A 19 2.00 -11.22 -3.58
C ALA A 19 0.52 -11.46 -3.81
N TRP A 20 -0.30 -10.87 -2.97
CA TRP A 20 -1.76 -10.98 -3.08
C TRP A 20 -2.34 -9.66 -3.60
N LEU A 21 -2.78 -9.70 -4.85
CA LEU A 21 -3.52 -8.59 -5.47
C LEU A 21 -5.00 -8.93 -5.44
N VAL A 22 -5.76 -8.12 -4.72
CA VAL A 22 -7.21 -8.31 -4.51
C VAL A 22 -7.98 -7.36 -5.42
N ALA A 23 -8.97 -7.87 -6.16
CA ALA A 23 -9.91 -7.06 -6.95
C ALA A 23 -9.23 -6.08 -7.94
N ASP A 24 -8.22 -6.55 -8.65
CA ASP A 24 -7.57 -5.88 -9.78
C ASP A 24 -7.14 -4.42 -9.53
N PRO A 25 -6.14 -4.15 -8.65
CA PRO A 25 -5.58 -2.82 -8.52
C PRO A 25 -5.03 -2.32 -9.86
N GLU A 26 -5.18 -1.02 -10.13
CA GLU A 26 -4.54 -0.37 -11.27
C GLU A 26 -3.09 -0.05 -10.95
N ILE A 27 -2.16 -0.65 -11.69
CA ILE A 27 -0.73 -0.53 -11.43
C ILE A 27 -0.03 -0.04 -12.69
N GLY A 28 0.66 1.09 -12.60
CA GLY A 28 1.41 1.67 -13.71
C GLY A 28 2.62 0.84 -14.12
N ASP A 29 3.21 1.20 -15.25
CA ASP A 29 4.36 0.49 -15.80
C ASP A 29 5.60 0.61 -14.92
N GLY A 30 6.46 -0.40 -14.97
CA GLY A 30 7.77 -0.36 -14.32
C GLY A 30 7.74 -0.51 -12.80
N CYS A 31 6.65 -1.00 -12.24
CA CYS A 31 6.56 -1.27 -10.80
C CYS A 31 7.16 -2.62 -10.43
N TRP A 32 7.81 -2.67 -9.28
CA TRP A 32 8.27 -3.90 -8.67
C TRP A 32 7.45 -4.17 -7.41
N ILE A 33 7.01 -5.40 -7.23
CA ILE A 33 6.20 -5.81 -6.09
C ILE A 33 6.85 -7.00 -5.43
N GLY A 34 7.21 -6.85 -4.16
CA GLY A 34 7.88 -7.86 -3.37
C GLY A 34 6.94 -8.96 -2.87
N ALA A 35 7.56 -10.04 -2.42
CA ALA A 35 6.85 -11.18 -1.85
C ALA A 35 6.03 -10.74 -0.62
N PHE A 36 4.87 -11.37 -0.44
CA PHE A 36 3.98 -11.17 0.70
C PHE A 36 3.36 -9.77 0.79
N ALA A 37 3.49 -8.95 -0.25
CA ALA A 37 2.74 -7.71 -0.35
C ALA A 37 1.24 -8.03 -0.50
N VAL A 38 0.40 -7.21 0.12
CA VAL A 38 -1.05 -7.28 -0.02
C VAL A 38 -1.54 -5.97 -0.62
N LEU A 39 -2.09 -6.02 -1.83
CA LEU A 39 -2.59 -4.86 -2.54
C LEU A 39 -4.11 -5.01 -2.70
N ASP A 40 -4.86 -4.31 -1.86
CA ASP A 40 -6.31 -4.39 -1.83
C ASP A 40 -6.95 -3.37 -2.76
N GLY A 41 -7.45 -3.84 -3.88
CA GLY A 41 -8.18 -3.02 -4.85
C GLY A 41 -9.69 -2.95 -4.64
N SER A 42 -10.24 -3.56 -3.58
CA SER A 42 -11.70 -3.71 -3.42
C SER A 42 -12.44 -2.38 -3.31
N GLY A 43 -11.81 -1.34 -2.79
CA GLY A 43 -12.36 0.02 -2.71
C GLY A 43 -11.78 0.99 -3.74
N GLY A 44 -10.92 0.50 -4.63
CA GLY A 44 -10.21 1.29 -5.64
C GLY A 44 -8.79 1.62 -5.23
N LEU A 45 -7.81 0.89 -5.77
CA LEU A 45 -6.39 1.17 -5.55
C LEU A 45 -5.73 1.50 -6.88
N THR A 46 -5.08 2.66 -6.91
CA THR A 46 -4.30 3.12 -8.06
C THR A 46 -2.85 3.30 -7.63
N ILE A 47 -1.93 2.69 -8.35
CA ILE A 47 -0.48 2.82 -8.15
C ILE A 47 0.11 3.37 -9.45
N GLY A 48 0.86 4.45 -9.35
CA GLY A 48 1.50 5.10 -10.48
C GLY A 48 2.65 4.28 -11.06
N ARG A 49 3.43 4.89 -11.94
CA ARG A 49 4.54 4.23 -12.63
C ARG A 49 5.80 4.24 -11.77
N GLY A 50 6.65 3.23 -11.97
CA GLY A 50 7.98 3.20 -11.41
C GLY A 50 8.04 3.07 -9.89
N CYS A 51 7.00 2.49 -9.27
CA CYS A 51 6.96 2.29 -7.83
C CYS A 51 7.63 0.97 -7.43
N ASP A 52 8.29 0.98 -6.30
CA ASP A 52 8.73 -0.23 -5.63
C ASP A 52 7.91 -0.46 -4.36
N ILE A 53 7.21 -1.57 -4.32
CA ILE A 53 6.44 -2.03 -3.17
C ILE A 53 7.22 -3.16 -2.52
N SER A 54 7.81 -2.90 -1.38
CA SER A 54 8.71 -3.86 -0.73
C SER A 54 7.97 -5.03 -0.09
N ALA A 55 8.71 -6.07 0.23
CA ALA A 55 8.17 -7.30 0.80
C ALA A 55 7.31 -7.02 2.04
N GLY A 56 6.15 -7.67 2.10
CA GLY A 56 5.25 -7.58 3.24
C GLY A 56 4.51 -6.25 3.39
N ALA A 57 4.68 -5.30 2.48
CA ALA A 57 3.90 -4.07 2.51
C ALA A 57 2.42 -4.36 2.24
N GLN A 58 1.55 -3.59 2.88
CA GLN A 58 0.10 -3.76 2.77
C GLN A 58 -0.55 -2.42 2.44
N ILE A 59 -1.39 -2.41 1.41
CA ILE A 59 -2.15 -1.21 1.02
C ILE A 59 -3.62 -1.58 0.98
N TYR A 60 -4.42 -0.87 1.77
CA TYR A 60 -5.83 -1.15 1.95
C TYR A 60 -6.73 -0.06 1.38
N THR A 61 -7.93 -0.48 0.96
CA THR A 61 -8.99 0.39 0.46
C THR A 61 -10.34 0.08 1.13
N HIS A 62 -10.31 -0.69 2.22
CA HIS A 62 -11.50 -1.00 3.01
C HIS A 62 -11.16 -1.14 4.49
N SER A 63 -12.18 -1.06 5.33
CA SER A 63 -12.09 -1.34 6.75
C SER A 63 -13.35 -2.04 7.24
N THR A 64 -13.18 -3.04 8.07
CA THR A 64 -14.29 -3.75 8.72
C THR A 64 -14.48 -3.33 10.18
N VAL A 65 -13.75 -2.32 10.65
CA VAL A 65 -13.75 -1.92 12.07
C VAL A 65 -15.16 -1.58 12.55
N ARG A 66 -15.83 -0.67 11.86
CA ARG A 66 -17.19 -0.24 12.25
C ARG A 66 -18.20 -1.38 12.16
N ARG A 67 -18.07 -2.21 11.13
CA ARG A 67 -18.92 -3.37 10.93
C ARG A 67 -18.81 -4.35 12.10
N VAL A 68 -17.60 -4.64 12.54
CA VAL A 68 -17.37 -5.58 13.64
C VAL A 68 -17.82 -5.00 14.97
N VAL A 69 -17.43 -3.76 15.28
CA VAL A 69 -17.74 -3.09 16.54
C VAL A 69 -19.24 -2.86 16.70
N SER A 70 -19.96 -2.62 15.63
CA SER A 70 -21.43 -2.44 15.63
C SER A 70 -22.20 -3.76 15.56
N GLN A 71 -21.54 -4.92 15.73
CA GLN A 71 -22.19 -6.22 15.58
C GLN A 71 -22.88 -6.41 14.22
N ARG A 72 -22.23 -5.88 13.17
CA ARG A 72 -22.67 -5.92 11.76
C ARG A 72 -23.89 -5.04 11.43
N GLU A 73 -24.20 -4.09 12.30
CA GLU A 73 -25.25 -3.09 11.96
C GLU A 73 -24.76 -2.08 10.92
N LEU A 74 -23.46 -1.73 10.97
CA LEU A 74 -22.83 -0.86 9.97
C LEU A 74 -22.15 -1.69 8.90
N GLU A 75 -22.09 -1.11 7.69
CA GLU A 75 -21.47 -1.76 6.54
C GLU A 75 -19.94 -1.70 6.57
N VAL A 76 -19.32 -2.49 5.71
CA VAL A 76 -17.88 -2.37 5.42
C VAL A 76 -17.63 -1.01 4.80
N GLU A 77 -16.66 -0.27 5.33
CA GLU A 77 -16.23 0.99 4.73
C GLU A 77 -15.27 0.72 3.57
N ARG A 78 -15.40 1.52 2.52
CA ARG A 78 -14.46 1.53 1.39
C ARG A 78 -14.10 2.96 1.05
N ALA A 79 -12.82 3.19 0.80
CA ALA A 79 -12.31 4.47 0.34
C ALA A 79 -11.10 4.21 -0.56
N ALA A 80 -11.09 4.85 -1.73
CA ALA A 80 -10.00 4.69 -2.67
C ALA A 80 -8.68 5.20 -2.10
N THR A 81 -7.62 4.47 -2.38
CA THR A 81 -6.23 4.82 -2.03
C THR A 81 -5.45 5.03 -3.31
N SER A 82 -4.65 6.07 -3.38
CA SER A 82 -3.81 6.35 -4.52
C SER A 82 -2.35 6.49 -4.13
N ILE A 83 -1.49 5.84 -4.88
CA ILE A 83 -0.03 5.96 -4.79
C ILE A 83 0.43 6.63 -6.08
N GLY A 84 1.17 7.71 -5.97
CA GLY A 84 1.70 8.44 -7.12
C GLY A 84 2.80 7.70 -7.87
N ASP A 85 3.50 8.42 -8.73
CA ASP A 85 4.61 7.87 -9.51
C ASP A 85 5.90 7.86 -8.69
N ASN A 86 6.75 6.87 -8.95
CA ASN A 86 8.08 6.75 -8.37
C ASN A 86 8.07 6.82 -6.84
N VAL A 87 7.12 6.14 -6.23
CA VAL A 87 6.98 6.02 -4.78
C VAL A 87 7.65 4.74 -4.31
N HIS A 88 8.43 4.84 -3.25
CA HIS A 88 9.00 3.67 -2.58
C HIS A 88 8.19 3.37 -1.32
N ILE A 89 7.69 2.16 -1.21
CA ILE A 89 6.98 1.68 -0.01
C ILE A 89 7.84 0.62 0.65
N GLY A 90 8.31 0.92 1.85
CA GLY A 90 9.24 0.08 2.60
C GLY A 90 8.62 -1.23 3.08
N ALA A 91 9.50 -2.18 3.41
CA ALA A 91 9.10 -3.50 3.87
C ALA A 91 8.19 -3.42 5.10
N GLY A 92 7.10 -4.16 5.09
CA GLY A 92 6.17 -4.23 6.21
C GLY A 92 5.39 -2.94 6.49
N ALA A 93 5.49 -1.92 5.65
CA ALA A 93 4.67 -0.72 5.80
C ALA A 93 3.19 -1.04 5.57
N VAL A 94 2.32 -0.36 6.29
CA VAL A 94 0.86 -0.52 6.16
C VAL A 94 0.25 0.84 5.83
N ILE A 95 -0.45 0.92 4.70
CA ILE A 95 -1.17 2.11 4.27
C ILE A 95 -2.66 1.80 4.33
N LEU A 96 -3.38 2.54 5.18
CA LEU A 96 -4.81 2.32 5.40
C LEU A 96 -5.65 3.05 4.33
N MET A 97 -6.95 2.74 4.28
CA MET A 97 -7.83 3.24 3.23
C MET A 97 -7.90 4.76 3.13
N GLY A 98 -8.13 5.26 1.94
CA GLY A 98 -8.35 6.68 1.71
C GLY A 98 -7.10 7.55 1.71
N CYS A 99 -5.91 6.95 1.76
CA CYS A 99 -4.65 7.69 1.69
C CYS A 99 -4.33 8.10 0.26
N HIS A 100 -3.70 9.27 0.11
CA HIS A 100 -3.16 9.74 -1.16
C HIS A 100 -1.68 10.06 -0.97
N ILE A 101 -0.82 9.28 -1.61
CA ILE A 101 0.62 9.40 -1.49
C ILE A 101 1.15 10.11 -2.73
N GLY A 102 1.74 11.28 -2.54
CA GLY A 102 2.29 12.09 -3.64
C GLY A 102 3.52 11.48 -4.29
N ASP A 103 3.77 11.88 -5.53
CA ASP A 103 4.89 11.40 -6.34
C ASP A 103 6.24 11.54 -5.61
N HIS A 104 7.17 10.64 -5.91
CA HIS A 104 8.54 10.67 -5.37
C HIS A 104 8.63 10.60 -3.85
N SER A 105 7.60 10.11 -3.18
CA SER A 105 7.61 9.95 -1.72
C SER A 105 8.18 8.60 -1.32
N VAL A 106 8.65 8.55 -0.08
CA VAL A 106 9.20 7.34 0.53
C VAL A 106 8.40 7.04 1.80
N ILE A 107 7.79 5.87 1.82
CA ILE A 107 7.17 5.32 3.03
C ILE A 107 8.18 4.38 3.66
N GLY A 108 8.60 4.69 4.87
CA GLY A 108 9.62 3.90 5.56
C GLY A 108 9.15 2.51 5.94
N SER A 109 10.11 1.60 6.11
CA SER A 109 9.80 0.23 6.54
C SER A 109 9.08 0.23 7.87
N GLY A 110 8.01 -0.57 7.98
CA GLY A 110 7.22 -0.67 9.20
C GLY A 110 6.35 0.54 9.53
N ALA A 111 6.31 1.55 8.68
CA ALA A 111 5.46 2.71 8.91
C ALA A 111 3.97 2.33 8.86
N LEU A 112 3.17 2.94 9.72
CA LEU A 112 1.71 2.85 9.66
C LEU A 112 1.15 4.21 9.24
N VAL A 113 0.61 4.28 8.02
CA VAL A 113 -0.05 5.48 7.50
C VAL A 113 -1.55 5.39 7.80
N PRO A 114 -2.06 6.25 8.71
CA PRO A 114 -3.47 6.19 9.11
C PRO A 114 -4.42 6.48 7.95
N GLU A 115 -5.68 6.09 8.14
CA GLU A 115 -6.76 6.34 7.17
C GLU A 115 -6.81 7.82 6.77
N PHE A 116 -7.12 8.07 5.49
CA PHE A 116 -7.35 9.41 4.94
C PHE A 116 -6.17 10.38 5.07
N THR A 117 -4.95 9.85 5.11
CA THR A 117 -3.75 10.67 5.16
C THR A 117 -3.40 11.19 3.75
N GLU A 118 -3.17 12.50 3.65
CA GLU A 118 -2.64 13.15 2.46
C GLU A 118 -1.13 13.35 2.63
N VAL A 119 -0.36 12.79 1.70
CA VAL A 119 1.10 12.91 1.72
C VAL A 119 1.55 13.74 0.52
N PRO A 120 2.12 14.93 0.73
CA PRO A 120 2.64 15.74 -0.36
C PRO A 120 3.75 15.03 -1.13
N PRO A 121 3.97 15.37 -2.41
CA PRO A 121 5.10 14.84 -3.18
C PRO A 121 6.43 15.07 -2.47
N TRP A 122 7.40 14.18 -2.71
CA TRP A 122 8.75 14.27 -2.16
C TRP A 122 8.82 14.18 -0.64
N SER A 123 7.83 13.57 -0.01
CA SER A 123 7.82 13.37 1.45
C SER A 123 8.53 12.09 1.86
N VAL A 124 9.05 12.09 3.08
CA VAL A 124 9.45 10.88 3.81
C VAL A 124 8.46 10.66 4.93
N VAL A 125 7.87 9.49 4.99
CA VAL A 125 6.82 9.13 5.96
C VAL A 125 7.31 7.95 6.77
N VAL A 126 7.50 8.14 8.07
CA VAL A 126 8.10 7.14 8.95
C VAL A 126 7.36 7.03 10.29
N GLY A 127 7.38 5.85 10.84
CA GLY A 127 6.90 5.59 12.19
C GLY A 127 5.50 5.03 12.28
N ASN A 128 5.06 4.79 13.50
CA ASN A 128 3.73 4.26 13.84
C ASN A 128 3.20 4.98 15.09
N PRO A 129 2.17 5.87 14.98
CA PRO A 129 1.63 6.36 13.71
C PRO A 129 2.65 7.15 12.91
N ALA A 130 2.53 7.13 11.59
CA ALA A 130 3.53 7.74 10.74
C ALA A 130 3.52 9.26 10.83
N GLN A 131 4.71 9.84 10.74
CA GLN A 131 4.92 11.27 10.64
C GLN A 131 5.43 11.63 9.25
N ILE A 132 4.92 12.73 8.71
CA ILE A 132 5.26 13.22 7.37
C ILE A 132 6.35 14.27 7.48
N ARG A 133 7.44 14.07 6.71
CA ARG A 133 8.52 15.03 6.55
C ARG A 133 8.50 15.53 5.11
N GLU A 134 7.82 16.65 4.89
CA GLU A 134 7.67 17.22 3.56
C GLU A 134 9.01 17.58 2.94
N GLY A 135 9.17 17.26 1.65
CA GLY A 135 10.38 17.58 0.89
C GLY A 135 11.60 16.76 1.27
N ALA A 136 11.53 15.92 2.30
CA ALA A 136 12.70 15.20 2.80
C ALA A 136 13.22 14.11 1.84
N ALA A 137 12.40 13.67 0.88
CA ALA A 137 12.84 12.66 -0.09
C ALA A 137 13.87 13.21 -1.10
N HIS A 138 14.00 14.52 -1.26
CA HIS A 138 15.04 15.12 -2.12
C HIS A 138 16.45 14.68 -1.74
N LYS A 139 16.69 14.37 -0.47
CA LYS A 139 18.00 13.88 0.00
C LYS A 139 18.45 12.59 -0.70
N PHE A 140 17.51 11.78 -1.18
CA PHE A 140 17.85 10.52 -1.86
C PHE A 140 18.38 10.73 -3.28
N LEU A 141 18.31 11.94 -3.82
CA LEU A 141 18.96 12.30 -5.09
C LEU A 141 20.45 12.56 -4.90
N GLU A 142 20.89 12.81 -3.68
CA GLU A 142 22.30 13.05 -3.35
C GLU A 142 23.06 11.72 -3.29
N GLN A 143 24.25 11.70 -3.89
CA GLN A 143 25.12 10.54 -3.78
C GLN A 143 25.70 10.45 -2.38
N ARG A 144 25.72 9.24 -1.82
CA ARG A 144 26.44 9.03 -0.56
C ARG A 144 27.93 9.15 -0.80
N ALA A 145 28.62 9.72 0.18
CA ALA A 145 30.08 9.69 0.20
C ALA A 145 30.56 8.23 0.23
N PRO A 146 31.68 7.89 -0.44
CA PRO A 146 32.26 6.55 -0.41
C PRO A 146 32.70 6.13 0.98
#